data_f5d49e4f2314b8bbea269e17b39dffd2
#
_entry.id   f5d49e4f2314b8bbea269e17b39dffd2
#
_cell.length_a   1.000
_cell.length_b   1.000
_cell.length_c   1.000
_cell.angle_alpha   90.00
_cell.angle_beta   90.00
_cell.angle_gamma   90.00
#
_symmetry.space_group_name_H-M   'P 1'
#
loop_
_entity.id
_entity.type
_entity.pdbx_description
1 polymer ?
#
loop_
_entity_poly.entity_id
_entity_poly.type
_entity_poly.pdbx_seq_one_letter_code
_entity_poly.pdbx_strand_id
1 'polypeptide(L)'
;MPVAASGSFGHFRQAAAPSVFSLRLPPPHPRLQVCVVVPARNEEFELPRLVAALANQLDLNGLRLDPEVFEIILLLNNCVDGSAAVLRDLRPLGSLKLHVAEITLEAHEAHVGRARQILFDTAYDRFGTIGRENGLILTTDADSRPEPDWIGQTCAEFAKNVSGVGGRILLEPEDRAALPASLQRLFLLDLGYRRALEEMRSLYAPEPEDPFPHHHQHYGASLAVSAAAYAKAGGMPLTPSSEDAALYHAVVASGGRFRHSYRVRVRTSARVLGRAEGGLADALKSWHVKADAARPVVVESAEHADERLRRLGRWCANFPNTPPPLALLATPEAPPRGHSAELRETVDKLRERIYALRSVPLHERLARAAKGTGRYSSARLTINQCDS
;
A
#
# COMPACT_ATOMS: atom_id res chain seq x y z
N MET A 1 -13.57 29.16 35.82
CA MET A 1 -14.17 29.36 34.51
C MET A 1 -13.29 28.66 33.46
N PRO A 2 -13.69 27.50 32.88
CA PRO A 2 -12.93 26.89 31.82
C PRO A 2 -13.34 27.51 30.50
N VAL A 3 -12.33 27.94 29.73
CA VAL A 3 -12.49 28.46 28.39
C VAL A 3 -12.72 27.25 27.46
N ALA A 4 -13.91 27.22 26.86
CA ALA A 4 -14.30 26.26 25.86
C ALA A 4 -13.50 26.53 24.56
N ALA A 5 -12.64 25.63 24.16
CA ALA A 5 -12.03 25.60 22.85
C ALA A 5 -13.05 24.98 21.86
N SER A 6 -13.86 25.82 21.24
CA SER A 6 -14.66 25.46 20.05
C SER A 6 -13.77 25.50 18.82
N GLY A 7 -13.00 24.45 18.58
CA GLY A 7 -12.31 24.23 17.33
C GLY A 7 -13.32 23.74 16.28
N SER A 8 -13.60 24.54 15.28
CA SER A 8 -14.56 24.25 14.22
C SER A 8 -14.08 23.13 13.30
N PHE A 9 -14.76 21.98 13.30
CA PHE A 9 -14.62 20.86 12.36
C PHE A 9 -14.95 21.23 10.90
N GLY A 10 -15.17 22.53 10.60
CA GLY A 10 -15.71 23.01 9.34
C GLY A 10 -14.75 23.04 8.13
N HIS A 11 -13.46 22.72 8.27
CA HIS A 11 -12.50 22.96 7.18
C HIS A 11 -11.93 21.71 6.52
N PHE A 12 -12.33 20.48 6.91
CA PHE A 12 -11.72 19.23 6.43
C PHE A 12 -12.37 18.60 5.21
N ARG A 13 -13.52 19.07 4.75
CA ARG A 13 -14.18 18.53 3.55
C ARG A 13 -14.34 19.58 2.46
N GLN A 14 -13.32 19.74 1.62
CA GLN A 14 -13.47 20.53 0.39
C GLN A 14 -13.16 19.74 -0.89
N ALA A 15 -13.24 18.41 -0.94
CA ALA A 15 -13.03 17.68 -2.20
C ALA A 15 -13.73 16.33 -2.36
N ALA A 16 -14.49 15.80 -1.42
CA ALA A 16 -15.24 14.57 -1.67
C ALA A 16 -16.71 14.79 -1.30
N ALA A 17 -17.61 14.56 -2.27
CA ALA A 17 -19.02 14.38 -1.94
C ALA A 17 -19.14 13.29 -0.88
N PRO A 18 -20.01 13.45 0.16
CA PRO A 18 -20.19 12.42 1.17
C PRO A 18 -20.51 11.09 0.49
N SER A 19 -19.82 10.01 0.90
CA SER A 19 -20.16 8.68 0.39
C SER A 19 -21.64 8.44 0.66
N VAL A 20 -22.37 8.00 -0.35
CA VAL A 20 -23.81 7.73 -0.28
C VAL A 20 -24.11 6.58 0.71
N PHE A 21 -23.10 5.83 1.12
CA PHE A 21 -23.17 4.71 2.03
C PHE A 21 -22.36 4.97 3.31
N SER A 22 -23.05 5.26 4.42
CA SER A 22 -22.49 5.16 5.76
C SER A 22 -22.93 3.84 6.37
N LEU A 23 -21.97 3.01 6.79
CA LEU A 23 -22.27 1.76 7.50
C LEU A 23 -22.88 2.08 8.86
N ARG A 24 -24.06 1.52 9.16
CA ARG A 24 -24.70 1.65 10.48
C ARG A 24 -24.03 0.71 11.47
N LEU A 25 -23.08 1.26 12.23
CA LEU A 25 -22.33 0.54 13.25
C LEU A 25 -22.60 1.16 14.63
N PRO A 26 -22.43 0.40 15.74
CA PRO A 26 -22.45 0.96 17.07
C PRO A 26 -21.45 2.14 17.21
N PRO A 27 -21.68 3.10 18.13
CA PRO A 27 -20.74 4.21 18.33
C PRO A 27 -19.33 3.70 18.61
N PRO A 28 -18.28 4.40 18.13
CA PRO A 28 -16.90 4.05 18.43
C PRO A 28 -16.59 4.26 19.92
N HIS A 29 -15.67 3.45 20.44
CA HIS A 29 -15.21 3.65 21.81
C HIS A 29 -14.39 4.97 21.90
N PRO A 30 -14.55 5.79 22.98
CA PRO A 30 -13.82 7.06 23.10
C PRO A 30 -12.28 6.92 23.11
N ARG A 31 -11.76 5.74 23.47
CA ARG A 31 -10.33 5.42 23.44
C ARG A 31 -9.84 4.85 22.11
N LEU A 32 -10.70 4.72 21.11
CA LEU A 32 -10.33 4.20 19.77
C LEU A 32 -9.18 4.98 19.16
N GLN A 33 -8.13 4.29 18.74
CA GLN A 33 -6.95 4.85 18.07
C GLN A 33 -6.73 4.22 16.69
N VAL A 34 -7.14 2.96 16.52
CA VAL A 34 -6.88 2.18 15.31
C VAL A 34 -8.19 1.57 14.82
N CYS A 35 -8.51 1.78 13.56
CA CYS A 35 -9.60 1.10 12.87
C CYS A 35 -9.01 0.20 11.78
N VAL A 36 -9.15 -1.11 11.95
CA VAL A 36 -8.75 -2.10 10.94
C VAL A 36 -9.93 -2.35 10.02
N VAL A 37 -9.75 -2.13 8.73
CA VAL A 37 -10.80 -2.29 7.71
C VAL A 37 -10.48 -3.43 6.76
N VAL A 38 -11.44 -4.30 6.51
CA VAL A 38 -11.28 -5.52 5.72
C VAL A 38 -12.39 -5.65 4.70
N PRO A 39 -12.11 -5.50 3.40
CA PRO A 39 -13.05 -5.87 2.35
C PRO A 39 -13.01 -7.39 2.16
N ALA A 40 -14.18 -8.02 2.05
CA ALA A 40 -14.28 -9.46 1.82
C ALA A 40 -15.34 -9.78 0.76
N ARG A 41 -15.01 -10.73 -0.13
CA ARG A 41 -15.94 -11.28 -1.11
C ARG A 41 -15.70 -12.76 -1.29
N ASN A 42 -16.65 -13.61 -0.82
CA ASN A 42 -16.56 -15.07 -0.91
C ASN A 42 -15.29 -15.65 -0.26
N GLU A 43 -15.10 -15.38 1.02
CA GLU A 43 -13.88 -15.75 1.78
C GLU A 43 -14.21 -16.66 2.99
N GLU A 44 -15.22 -17.52 2.90
CA GLU A 44 -15.69 -18.36 4.01
C GLU A 44 -14.56 -19.18 4.68
N PHE A 45 -13.57 -19.64 3.90
CA PHE A 45 -12.46 -20.46 4.40
C PHE A 45 -11.33 -19.61 5.04
N GLU A 46 -11.18 -18.36 4.63
CA GLU A 46 -10.06 -17.50 5.07
C GLU A 46 -10.44 -16.60 6.25
N LEU A 47 -11.69 -16.19 6.34
CA LEU A 47 -12.18 -15.29 7.39
C LEU A 47 -11.90 -15.78 8.82
N PRO A 48 -12.06 -17.08 9.18
CA PRO A 48 -11.73 -17.56 10.52
C PRO A 48 -10.26 -17.34 10.89
N ARG A 49 -9.36 -17.55 9.95
CA ARG A 49 -7.91 -17.39 10.16
C ARG A 49 -7.52 -15.92 10.28
N LEU A 50 -8.09 -15.06 9.44
CA LEU A 50 -7.90 -13.61 9.55
C LEU A 50 -8.39 -13.08 10.90
N VAL A 51 -9.63 -13.43 11.29
CA VAL A 51 -10.21 -12.96 12.55
C VAL A 51 -9.39 -13.46 13.74
N ALA A 52 -8.91 -14.70 13.71
CA ALA A 52 -8.00 -15.23 14.73
C ALA A 52 -6.68 -14.46 14.81
N ALA A 53 -6.08 -14.10 13.68
CA ALA A 53 -4.85 -13.28 13.64
C ALA A 53 -5.08 -11.88 14.21
N LEU A 54 -6.21 -11.24 13.90
CA LEU A 54 -6.55 -9.91 14.41
C LEU A 54 -6.95 -9.94 15.90
N ALA A 55 -7.57 -11.02 16.37
CA ALA A 55 -7.92 -11.18 17.79
C ALA A 55 -6.69 -11.40 18.68
N ASN A 56 -5.57 -11.84 18.12
CA ASN A 56 -4.34 -12.15 18.85
C ASN A 56 -3.26 -11.08 18.66
N GLN A 57 -3.63 -9.84 18.35
CA GLN A 57 -2.65 -8.75 18.21
C GLN A 57 -1.99 -8.41 19.54
N LEU A 58 -0.68 -8.14 19.48
CA LEU A 58 0.19 -7.83 20.58
C LEU A 58 0.79 -6.42 20.41
N ASP A 59 1.14 -5.80 21.52
CA ASP A 59 2.00 -4.63 21.54
C ASP A 59 3.48 -5.01 21.33
N LEU A 60 4.37 -4.03 21.29
CA LEU A 60 5.81 -4.25 21.10
C LEU A 60 6.50 -4.94 22.28
N ASN A 61 5.83 -5.07 23.44
CA ASN A 61 6.31 -5.78 24.61
C ASN A 61 5.79 -7.23 24.66
N GLY A 62 5.01 -7.65 23.66
CA GLY A 62 4.41 -8.98 23.60
C GLY A 62 3.14 -9.13 24.45
N LEU A 63 2.56 -8.05 24.95
CA LEU A 63 1.29 -8.06 25.67
C LEU A 63 0.12 -7.90 24.70
N ARG A 64 -1.02 -8.49 25.02
CA ARG A 64 -2.23 -8.32 24.22
C ARG A 64 -2.62 -6.85 24.12
N LEU A 65 -2.97 -6.42 22.91
CA LEU A 65 -3.49 -5.07 22.72
C LEU A 65 -4.81 -4.89 23.46
N ASP A 66 -4.96 -3.71 24.07
CA ASP A 66 -6.21 -3.31 24.72
C ASP A 66 -7.34 -3.25 23.66
N PRO A 67 -8.42 -4.04 23.83
CA PRO A 67 -9.52 -4.11 22.87
C PRO A 67 -10.35 -2.81 22.77
N GLU A 68 -10.11 -1.84 23.66
CA GLU A 68 -10.77 -0.53 23.59
C GLU A 68 -10.04 0.48 22.70
N VAL A 69 -8.76 0.21 22.33
CA VAL A 69 -7.99 1.11 21.49
C VAL A 69 -8.05 0.77 20.02
N PHE A 70 -8.58 -0.41 19.64
CA PHE A 70 -8.74 -0.77 18.25
C PHE A 70 -10.07 -1.48 17.98
N GLU A 71 -10.56 -1.36 16.77
CA GLU A 71 -11.74 -2.07 16.29
C GLU A 71 -11.50 -2.60 14.88
N ILE A 72 -12.31 -3.56 14.47
CA ILE A 72 -12.26 -4.17 13.14
C ILE A 72 -13.62 -3.95 12.47
N ILE A 73 -13.60 -3.42 11.24
CA ILE A 73 -14.78 -3.32 10.38
C ILE A 73 -14.56 -4.23 9.18
N LEU A 74 -15.36 -5.27 9.09
CA LEU A 74 -15.34 -6.23 8.01
C LEU A 74 -16.57 -6.03 7.13
N LEU A 75 -16.36 -5.80 5.84
CA LEU A 75 -17.41 -5.55 4.86
C LEU A 75 -17.53 -6.71 3.89
N LEU A 76 -18.61 -7.46 4.00
CA LEU A 76 -19.00 -8.48 3.03
C LEU A 76 -19.66 -7.80 1.83
N ASN A 77 -18.95 -7.80 0.69
CA ASN A 77 -19.38 -7.17 -0.54
C ASN A 77 -19.83 -8.21 -1.55
N ASN A 78 -21.13 -8.29 -1.84
CA ASN A 78 -21.70 -9.22 -2.82
C ASN A 78 -21.29 -10.69 -2.59
N CYS A 79 -21.25 -11.14 -1.33
CA CYS A 79 -20.95 -12.53 -0.99
C CYS A 79 -22.14 -13.44 -1.31
N VAL A 80 -21.84 -14.61 -1.88
CA VAL A 80 -22.81 -15.65 -2.24
C VAL A 80 -22.48 -17.01 -1.61
N ASP A 81 -21.39 -17.07 -0.83
CA ASP A 81 -20.93 -18.24 -0.09
C ASP A 81 -21.31 -18.20 1.40
N GLY A 82 -20.71 -19.06 2.22
CA GLY A 82 -20.90 -19.12 3.66
C GLY A 82 -20.22 -18.01 4.49
N SER A 83 -19.61 -17.00 3.88
CA SER A 83 -18.85 -15.96 4.59
C SER A 83 -19.62 -15.30 5.73
N ALA A 84 -20.89 -14.94 5.51
CA ALA A 84 -21.72 -14.32 6.54
C ALA A 84 -22.07 -15.31 7.69
N ALA A 85 -22.30 -16.57 7.38
CA ALA A 85 -22.61 -17.61 8.37
C ALA A 85 -21.40 -17.84 9.27
N VAL A 86 -20.23 -18.04 8.70
CA VAL A 86 -18.98 -18.25 9.43
C VAL A 86 -18.69 -17.10 10.39
N LEU A 87 -18.87 -15.85 9.99
CA LEU A 87 -18.63 -14.70 10.87
C LEU A 87 -19.64 -14.60 12.00
N ARG A 88 -20.89 -15.00 11.80
CA ARG A 88 -21.87 -15.08 12.88
C ARG A 88 -21.48 -16.10 13.94
N ASP A 89 -20.93 -17.23 13.53
CA ASP A 89 -20.50 -18.30 14.43
C ASP A 89 -19.22 -17.92 15.20
N LEU A 90 -18.38 -17.03 14.64
CA LEU A 90 -17.14 -16.54 15.26
C LEU A 90 -17.37 -15.41 16.30
N ARG A 91 -18.57 -14.88 16.43
CA ARG A 91 -18.85 -13.72 17.30
C ARG A 91 -18.48 -13.83 18.79
N PRO A 92 -18.36 -14.98 19.44
CA PRO A 92 -17.89 -15.02 20.83
C PRO A 92 -16.37 -14.94 20.96
N LEU A 93 -15.69 -14.01 20.26
CA LEU A 93 -14.23 -13.81 20.38
C LEU A 93 -13.82 -12.87 21.53
N GLY A 94 -14.47 -13.02 22.70
CA GLY A 94 -14.13 -12.27 23.89
C GLY A 94 -14.43 -10.77 23.76
N SER A 95 -13.44 -9.95 24.08
CA SER A 95 -13.56 -8.47 24.09
C SER A 95 -13.29 -7.81 22.72
N LEU A 96 -13.01 -8.59 21.66
CA LEU A 96 -12.71 -8.05 20.34
C LEU A 96 -13.88 -7.22 19.78
N LYS A 97 -13.62 -6.00 19.39
CA LYS A 97 -14.59 -5.11 18.72
C LYS A 97 -14.63 -5.40 17.22
N LEU A 98 -15.37 -6.44 16.83
CA LEU A 98 -15.57 -6.84 15.45
C LEU A 98 -16.95 -6.37 14.98
N HIS A 99 -16.99 -5.49 13.99
CA HIS A 99 -18.17 -5.05 13.26
C HIS A 99 -18.22 -5.73 11.91
N VAL A 100 -19.31 -6.41 11.62
CA VAL A 100 -19.56 -7.04 10.31
C VAL A 100 -20.71 -6.33 9.65
N ALA A 101 -20.50 -5.85 8.43
CA ALA A 101 -21.53 -5.28 7.57
C ALA A 101 -21.62 -6.09 6.27
N GLU A 102 -22.85 -6.28 5.77
CA GLU A 102 -23.13 -6.94 4.50
C GLU A 102 -23.76 -5.91 3.56
N ILE A 103 -23.23 -5.85 2.32
CA ILE A 103 -23.80 -5.00 1.27
C ILE A 103 -23.89 -5.76 -0.04
N THR A 104 -24.87 -5.37 -0.84
CA THR A 104 -24.95 -5.75 -2.25
C THR A 104 -24.89 -4.48 -3.08
N LEU A 105 -23.79 -4.32 -3.79
CA LEU A 105 -23.57 -3.22 -4.73
C LEU A 105 -23.98 -3.64 -6.13
N GLU A 106 -24.36 -2.65 -6.94
CA GLU A 106 -24.61 -2.84 -8.36
C GLU A 106 -23.35 -3.38 -9.06
N ALA A 107 -23.52 -4.13 -10.14
CA ALA A 107 -22.42 -4.85 -10.80
C ALA A 107 -21.21 -3.95 -11.14
N HIS A 108 -21.44 -2.70 -11.53
CA HIS A 108 -20.38 -1.76 -11.88
C HIS A 108 -19.66 -1.16 -10.66
N GLU A 109 -20.24 -1.24 -9.46
CA GLU A 109 -19.65 -0.81 -8.19
C GLU A 109 -19.12 -1.99 -7.35
N ALA A 110 -19.46 -3.24 -7.70
CA ALA A 110 -19.14 -4.43 -6.94
C ALA A 110 -17.66 -4.85 -7.09
N HIS A 111 -16.74 -3.92 -6.84
CA HIS A 111 -15.29 -4.12 -6.90
C HIS A 111 -14.60 -3.70 -5.58
N VAL A 112 -13.35 -4.15 -5.40
CA VAL A 112 -12.60 -3.94 -4.16
C VAL A 112 -12.38 -2.46 -3.84
N GLY A 113 -12.15 -1.63 -4.85
CA GLY A 113 -11.93 -0.19 -4.67
C GLY A 113 -13.12 0.50 -4.02
N ARG A 114 -14.36 0.16 -4.45
CA ARG A 114 -15.57 0.70 -3.82
C ARG A 114 -15.77 0.20 -2.39
N ALA A 115 -15.56 -1.10 -2.16
CA ALA A 115 -15.66 -1.68 -0.82
C ALA A 115 -14.66 -1.03 0.14
N ARG A 116 -13.41 -0.84 -0.32
CA ARG A 116 -12.36 -0.20 0.48
C ARG A 116 -12.63 1.28 0.73
N GLN A 117 -13.18 2.01 -0.26
CA GLN A 117 -13.62 3.39 -0.07
C GLN A 117 -14.69 3.50 1.04
N ILE A 118 -15.76 2.69 0.98
CA ILE A 118 -16.81 2.67 2.00
C ILE A 118 -16.23 2.42 3.40
N LEU A 119 -15.29 1.49 3.49
CA LEU A 119 -14.62 1.13 4.74
C LEU A 119 -13.76 2.28 5.28
N PHE A 120 -12.95 2.92 4.44
CA PHE A 120 -12.09 4.02 4.86
C PHE A 120 -12.90 5.25 5.25
N ASP A 121 -13.94 5.60 4.48
CA ASP A 121 -14.85 6.69 4.82
C ASP A 121 -15.56 6.42 6.15
N THR A 122 -16.03 5.17 6.38
CA THR A 122 -16.63 4.77 7.65
C THR A 122 -15.66 4.94 8.81
N ALA A 123 -14.42 4.47 8.67
CA ALA A 123 -13.39 4.59 9.71
C ALA A 123 -13.06 6.06 9.99
N TYR A 124 -12.94 6.89 8.93
CA TYR A 124 -12.71 8.32 9.05
C TYR A 124 -13.84 9.03 9.83
N ASP A 125 -15.10 8.77 9.47
CA ASP A 125 -16.27 9.35 10.13
C ASP A 125 -16.34 8.93 11.63
N ARG A 126 -15.97 7.69 11.95
CA ARG A 126 -15.91 7.20 13.32
C ARG A 126 -14.87 7.95 14.16
N PHE A 127 -13.68 8.21 13.61
CA PHE A 127 -12.70 9.07 14.28
C PHE A 127 -13.19 10.50 14.45
N GLY A 128 -13.91 11.05 13.46
CA GLY A 128 -14.55 12.36 13.55
C GLY A 128 -15.58 12.45 14.67
N THR A 129 -16.36 11.37 14.88
CA THR A 129 -17.39 11.31 15.96
C THR A 129 -16.78 11.47 17.37
N ILE A 130 -15.54 11.01 17.58
CA ILE A 130 -14.85 11.09 18.90
C ILE A 130 -13.74 12.17 18.91
N GLY A 131 -13.66 13.02 17.86
CA GLY A 131 -12.68 14.10 17.80
C GLY A 131 -11.23 13.63 17.67
N ARG A 132 -10.97 12.46 17.08
CA ARG A 132 -9.62 11.86 16.98
C ARG A 132 -9.04 12.03 15.58
N GLU A 133 -8.48 13.19 15.31
CA GLU A 133 -7.85 13.53 14.02
C GLU A 133 -6.65 12.64 13.66
N ASN A 134 -5.91 12.17 14.67
CA ASN A 134 -4.73 11.30 14.51
C ASN A 134 -5.07 9.80 14.59
N GLY A 135 -6.35 9.42 14.41
CA GLY A 135 -6.75 8.03 14.32
C GLY A 135 -6.09 7.34 13.12
N LEU A 136 -5.79 6.05 13.23
CA LEU A 136 -5.12 5.28 12.20
C LEU A 136 -6.11 4.34 11.51
N ILE A 137 -6.19 4.43 10.19
CA ILE A 137 -6.97 3.50 9.34
C ILE A 137 -5.99 2.50 8.75
N LEU A 138 -6.10 1.25 9.14
CA LEU A 138 -5.30 0.14 8.64
C LEU A 138 -6.18 -0.75 7.77
N THR A 139 -5.65 -1.22 6.64
CA THR A 139 -6.36 -2.21 5.83
C THR A 139 -5.53 -3.47 5.63
N THR A 140 -6.22 -4.61 5.59
CA THR A 140 -5.67 -5.90 5.18
C THR A 140 -6.73 -6.64 4.34
N ASP A 141 -6.28 -7.63 3.56
CA ASP A 141 -7.19 -8.43 2.75
C ASP A 141 -7.76 -9.62 3.54
N ALA A 142 -8.92 -10.12 3.13
CA ALA A 142 -9.60 -11.21 3.84
C ALA A 142 -8.82 -12.54 3.81
N ASP A 143 -7.92 -12.74 2.83
CA ASP A 143 -7.03 -13.88 2.70
C ASP A 143 -5.61 -13.63 3.27
N SER A 144 -5.46 -12.56 4.01
CA SER A 144 -4.20 -12.18 4.64
C SER A 144 -4.20 -12.47 6.13
N ARG A 145 -3.02 -12.66 6.70
CA ARG A 145 -2.78 -12.93 8.12
C ARG A 145 -1.75 -11.95 8.65
N PRO A 146 -2.19 -10.88 9.30
CA PRO A 146 -1.30 -9.98 10.02
C PRO A 146 -0.47 -10.73 11.06
N GLU A 147 0.83 -10.45 11.11
CA GLU A 147 1.71 -10.97 12.18
C GLU A 147 1.23 -10.44 13.54
N PRO A 148 1.54 -11.15 14.66
CA PRO A 148 0.99 -10.78 15.96
C PRO A 148 1.27 -9.35 16.40
N ASP A 149 2.36 -8.75 15.97
CA ASP A 149 2.78 -7.38 16.30
C ASP A 149 2.42 -6.34 15.21
N TRP A 150 1.60 -6.70 14.22
CA TRP A 150 1.33 -5.87 13.04
C TRP A 150 0.74 -4.50 13.39
N ILE A 151 -0.27 -4.43 14.28
CA ILE A 151 -0.85 -3.16 14.75
C ILE A 151 0.19 -2.38 15.56
N GLY A 152 0.89 -3.03 16.48
CA GLY A 152 1.92 -2.41 17.33
C GLY A 152 3.06 -1.80 16.51
N GLN A 153 3.59 -2.55 15.53
CA GLN A 153 4.63 -2.06 14.63
C GLN A 153 4.14 -0.90 13.76
N THR A 154 2.89 -0.96 13.27
CA THR A 154 2.30 0.12 12.50
C THR A 154 2.22 1.41 13.32
N CYS A 155 1.71 1.34 14.55
CA CYS A 155 1.66 2.47 15.47
C CYS A 155 3.05 3.07 15.75
N ALA A 156 4.07 2.21 15.91
CA ALA A 156 5.45 2.64 16.12
C ALA A 156 6.06 3.37 14.90
N GLU A 157 5.66 3.00 13.69
CA GLU A 157 6.08 3.76 12.49
C GLU A 157 5.39 5.12 12.43
N PHE A 158 4.09 5.22 12.78
CA PHE A 158 3.40 6.52 12.84
C PHE A 158 3.96 7.47 13.91
N ALA A 159 4.52 6.95 15.00
CA ALA A 159 5.20 7.75 16.01
C ALA A 159 6.42 8.52 15.45
N LYS A 160 6.91 8.18 14.25
CA LYS A 160 7.97 8.88 13.53
C LYS A 160 7.46 9.99 12.62
N ASN A 161 6.21 10.43 12.82
CA ASN A 161 5.58 11.53 12.09
C ASN A 161 5.43 11.27 10.58
N VAL A 162 5.02 10.04 10.22
CA VAL A 162 4.64 9.68 8.85
C VAL A 162 3.13 9.81 8.64
N SER A 163 2.70 9.96 7.40
CA SER A 163 1.30 10.10 6.98
C SER A 163 0.68 8.76 6.60
N GLY A 164 1.53 7.81 6.19
CA GLY A 164 1.12 6.47 5.81
C GLY A 164 2.23 5.44 6.00
N VAL A 165 1.85 4.18 6.07
CA VAL A 165 2.75 3.04 6.22
C VAL A 165 2.33 1.93 5.28
N GLY A 166 3.26 1.47 4.46
CA GLY A 166 3.16 0.20 3.71
C GLY A 166 3.87 -0.90 4.49
N GLY A 167 3.18 -2.00 4.74
CA GLY A 167 3.78 -3.16 5.38
C GLY A 167 4.32 -4.17 4.38
N ARG A 168 5.25 -5.00 4.83
CA ARG A 168 5.82 -6.10 4.05
C ARG A 168 4.82 -7.23 3.90
N ILE A 169 4.46 -7.53 2.66
CA ILE A 169 3.57 -8.63 2.29
C ILE A 169 4.43 -9.83 1.92
N LEU A 170 4.20 -10.94 2.59
CA LEU A 170 4.89 -12.21 2.41
C LEU A 170 3.89 -13.27 1.95
N LEU A 171 4.35 -14.25 1.19
CA LEU A 171 3.55 -15.43 0.92
C LEU A 171 3.54 -16.35 2.16
N GLU A 172 2.43 -17.03 2.41
CA GLU A 172 2.39 -18.11 3.39
C GLU A 172 3.48 -19.15 3.07
N PRO A 173 4.24 -19.63 4.06
CA PRO A 173 5.36 -20.54 3.83
C PRO A 173 4.96 -21.82 3.09
N GLU A 174 3.83 -22.40 3.44
CA GLU A 174 3.30 -23.63 2.84
C GLU A 174 2.92 -23.40 1.38
N ASP A 175 2.19 -22.31 1.10
CA ASP A 175 1.79 -21.93 -0.25
C ASP A 175 3.02 -21.66 -1.13
N ARG A 176 4.00 -20.93 -0.58
CA ARG A 176 5.26 -20.66 -1.29
C ARG A 176 6.04 -21.94 -1.60
N ALA A 177 6.08 -22.88 -0.65
CA ALA A 177 6.75 -24.17 -0.85
C ALA A 177 6.04 -25.03 -1.90
N ALA A 178 4.72 -24.90 -2.04
CA ALA A 178 3.93 -25.60 -3.03
C ALA A 178 4.06 -25.06 -4.46
N LEU A 179 4.60 -23.85 -4.64
CA LEU A 179 4.83 -23.28 -5.98
C LEU A 179 5.89 -24.09 -6.75
N PRO A 180 5.76 -24.25 -8.07
CA PRO A 180 6.80 -24.82 -8.91
C PRO A 180 8.16 -24.13 -8.73
N ALA A 181 9.26 -24.88 -8.75
CA ALA A 181 10.60 -24.34 -8.52
C ALA A 181 11.00 -23.23 -9.51
N SER A 182 10.49 -23.29 -10.75
CA SER A 182 10.65 -22.22 -11.74
C SER A 182 9.98 -20.91 -11.30
N LEU A 183 8.78 -21.00 -10.78
CA LEU A 183 8.00 -19.86 -10.29
C LEU A 183 8.62 -19.28 -9.00
N GLN A 184 9.08 -20.14 -8.07
CA GLN A 184 9.81 -19.68 -6.90
C GLN A 184 11.06 -18.88 -7.28
N ARG A 185 11.83 -19.35 -8.28
CA ARG A 185 13.01 -18.63 -8.78
C ARG A 185 12.66 -17.28 -9.39
N LEU A 186 11.61 -17.21 -10.21
CA LEU A 186 11.15 -15.94 -10.78
C LEU A 186 10.69 -14.97 -9.71
N PHE A 187 9.94 -15.44 -8.72
CA PHE A 187 9.51 -14.63 -7.58
C PHE A 187 10.70 -14.03 -6.81
N LEU A 188 11.73 -14.84 -6.53
CA LEU A 188 12.94 -14.35 -5.86
C LEU A 188 13.74 -13.36 -6.71
N LEU A 189 13.78 -13.56 -8.03
CA LEU A 189 14.42 -12.62 -8.96
C LEU A 189 13.68 -11.28 -9.01
N ASP A 190 12.34 -11.30 -9.07
CA ASP A 190 11.53 -10.06 -9.04
C ASP A 190 11.71 -9.32 -7.71
N LEU A 191 11.71 -10.04 -6.58
CA LEU A 191 12.03 -9.42 -5.28
C LEU A 191 13.42 -8.78 -5.27
N GLY A 192 14.41 -9.44 -5.87
CA GLY A 192 15.77 -8.93 -6.01
C GLY A 192 15.82 -7.67 -6.88
N TYR A 193 15.09 -7.66 -7.99
CA TYR A 193 14.94 -6.51 -8.89
C TYR A 193 14.33 -5.30 -8.18
N ARG A 194 13.16 -5.50 -7.55
CA ARG A 194 12.46 -4.42 -6.83
C ARG A 194 13.29 -3.87 -5.68
N ARG A 195 13.95 -4.74 -4.91
CA ARG A 195 14.88 -4.30 -3.86
C ARG A 195 16.04 -3.47 -4.41
N ALA A 196 16.61 -3.87 -5.55
CA ALA A 196 17.70 -3.12 -6.17
C ALA A 196 17.23 -1.74 -6.65
N LEU A 197 16.00 -1.63 -7.20
CA LEU A 197 15.42 -0.34 -7.55
C LEU A 197 15.23 0.56 -6.33
N GLU A 198 14.71 0.05 -5.21
CA GLU A 198 14.53 0.83 -4.00
C GLU A 198 15.86 1.26 -3.37
N GLU A 199 16.87 0.40 -3.40
CA GLU A 199 18.22 0.77 -2.97
C GLU A 199 18.81 1.87 -3.86
N MET A 200 18.69 1.75 -5.18
CA MET A 200 19.15 2.78 -6.10
C MET A 200 18.36 4.09 -5.95
N ARG A 201 17.05 4.01 -5.71
CA ARG A 201 16.21 5.16 -5.40
C ARG A 201 16.72 5.89 -4.17
N SER A 202 17.02 5.19 -3.07
CA SER A 202 17.53 5.79 -1.84
C SER A 202 18.92 6.42 -2.00
N LEU A 203 19.71 5.93 -2.95
CA LEU A 203 21.01 6.51 -3.27
C LEU A 203 20.91 7.84 -4.05
N TYR A 204 19.85 8.03 -4.86
CA TYR A 204 19.62 9.26 -5.63
C TYR A 204 18.69 10.24 -4.93
N ALA A 205 17.67 9.76 -4.26
CA ALA A 205 16.65 10.55 -3.57
C ALA A 205 16.43 9.98 -2.14
N PRO A 206 17.36 10.22 -1.21
CA PRO A 206 17.21 9.76 0.17
C PRO A 206 16.03 10.45 0.84
N GLU A 207 15.17 9.68 1.48
CA GLU A 207 14.01 10.14 2.24
C GLU A 207 14.26 9.86 3.74
N PRO A 208 14.36 10.88 4.59
CA PRO A 208 14.62 10.70 6.03
C PRO A 208 13.56 9.86 6.75
N GLU A 209 12.31 9.94 6.30
CA GLU A 209 11.17 9.23 6.87
C GLU A 209 11.03 7.79 6.36
N ASP A 210 11.64 7.50 5.20
CA ASP A 210 11.68 6.16 4.61
C ASP A 210 13.12 5.72 4.29
N PRO A 211 14.01 5.65 5.31
CA PRO A 211 15.41 5.29 5.08
C PRO A 211 15.54 3.84 4.62
N PHE A 212 16.51 3.59 3.77
CA PHE A 212 16.86 2.21 3.37
C PHE A 212 17.48 1.44 4.56
N PRO A 213 17.12 0.18 4.78
CA PRO A 213 16.32 -0.68 3.91
C PRO A 213 14.81 -0.43 4.03
N HIS A 214 14.17 -0.24 2.88
CA HIS A 214 12.73 -0.21 2.72
C HIS A 214 12.31 -1.11 1.54
N HIS A 215 11.01 -1.31 1.37
CA HIS A 215 10.44 -2.09 0.25
C HIS A 215 9.45 -1.23 -0.55
N HIS A 216 9.05 -1.72 -1.73
CA HIS A 216 8.15 -1.02 -2.64
C HIS A 216 6.65 -1.24 -2.38
N GLN A 217 6.28 -2.06 -1.38
CA GLN A 217 4.90 -2.50 -1.22
C GLN A 217 4.09 -1.47 -0.42
N HIS A 218 3.02 -0.99 -1.01
CA HIS A 218 1.98 -0.15 -0.43
C HIS A 218 0.59 -0.65 -0.89
N TYR A 219 0.39 -1.97 -0.82
CA TYR A 219 -0.79 -2.66 -1.32
C TYR A 219 -1.80 -2.92 -0.20
N GLY A 220 -3.06 -3.12 -0.58
CA GLY A 220 -4.20 -3.26 0.31
C GLY A 220 -4.11 -4.36 1.35
N ALA A 221 -3.29 -5.38 1.12
CA ALA A 221 -3.03 -6.43 2.11
C ALA A 221 -2.30 -5.91 3.37
N SER A 222 -1.53 -4.80 3.27
CA SER A 222 -0.90 -4.15 4.44
C SER A 222 -0.61 -2.68 4.16
N LEU A 223 -1.63 -1.84 4.30
CA LEU A 223 -1.56 -0.40 4.11
C LEU A 223 -2.20 0.31 5.29
N ALA A 224 -1.62 1.42 5.72
CA ALA A 224 -2.18 2.26 6.76
C ALA A 224 -2.01 3.74 6.43
N VAL A 225 -2.99 4.56 6.81
CA VAL A 225 -2.92 6.02 6.73
C VAL A 225 -3.52 6.64 7.99
N SER A 226 -3.06 7.84 8.37
CA SER A 226 -3.76 8.60 9.41
C SER A 226 -5.06 9.20 8.84
N ALA A 227 -6.06 9.39 9.70
CA ALA A 227 -7.33 10.01 9.30
C ALA A 227 -7.09 11.42 8.71
N ALA A 228 -6.17 12.20 9.28
CA ALA A 228 -5.79 13.50 8.77
C ALA A 228 -5.16 13.41 7.36
N ALA A 229 -4.27 12.43 7.11
CA ALA A 229 -3.67 12.24 5.79
C ALA A 229 -4.69 11.74 4.77
N TYR A 230 -5.61 10.86 5.16
CA TYR A 230 -6.72 10.41 4.32
C TYR A 230 -7.59 11.58 3.86
N ALA A 231 -7.99 12.45 4.78
CA ALA A 231 -8.77 13.65 4.45
C ALA A 231 -7.99 14.61 3.54
N LYS A 232 -6.71 14.87 3.85
CA LYS A 232 -5.85 15.75 3.06
C LYS A 232 -5.62 15.24 1.63
N ALA A 233 -5.56 13.93 1.45
CA ALA A 233 -5.47 13.27 0.15
C ALA A 233 -6.79 13.34 -0.67
N GLY A 234 -7.89 13.78 -0.07
CA GLY A 234 -9.20 13.83 -0.72
C GLY A 234 -10.01 12.54 -0.62
N GLY A 235 -9.60 11.62 0.26
CA GLY A 235 -10.23 10.30 0.42
C GLY A 235 -9.64 9.22 -0.49
N MET A 236 -10.34 8.07 -0.56
CA MET A 236 -9.96 6.95 -1.43
C MET A 236 -10.33 7.26 -2.89
N PRO A 237 -9.36 7.25 -3.83
CA PRO A 237 -9.66 7.41 -5.24
C PRO A 237 -10.57 6.27 -5.76
N LEU A 238 -11.59 6.64 -6.56
CA LEU A 238 -12.52 5.68 -7.15
C LEU A 238 -11.89 5.01 -8.37
N THR A 239 -11.23 3.88 -8.14
CA THR A 239 -10.70 3.01 -9.18
C THR A 239 -11.21 1.58 -8.96
N PRO A 240 -11.53 0.82 -10.02
CA PRO A 240 -11.98 -0.57 -9.88
C PRO A 240 -10.92 -1.48 -9.27
N SER A 241 -9.65 -1.20 -9.52
CA SER A 241 -8.48 -1.91 -8.99
C SER A 241 -7.32 -0.93 -8.76
N SER A 242 -6.30 -1.35 -8.00
CA SER A 242 -5.13 -0.53 -7.64
C SER A 242 -5.49 0.76 -6.88
N GLU A 243 -6.60 0.76 -6.17
CA GLU A 243 -7.06 1.87 -5.33
C GLU A 243 -6.11 2.16 -4.16
N ASP A 244 -5.39 1.14 -3.70
CA ASP A 244 -4.34 1.20 -2.69
C ASP A 244 -3.13 1.99 -3.20
N ALA A 245 -2.64 1.68 -4.39
CA ALA A 245 -1.58 2.45 -5.04
C ALA A 245 -2.05 3.88 -5.35
N ALA A 246 -3.30 4.05 -5.78
CA ALA A 246 -3.87 5.37 -6.02
C ALA A 246 -3.97 6.19 -4.73
N LEU A 247 -4.36 5.59 -3.59
CA LEU A 247 -4.35 6.24 -2.29
C LEU A 247 -2.93 6.63 -1.84
N TYR A 248 -1.96 5.73 -1.98
CA TYR A 248 -0.56 6.04 -1.71
C TYR A 248 -0.12 7.28 -2.49
N HIS A 249 -0.37 7.31 -3.80
CA HIS A 249 -0.01 8.45 -4.64
C HIS A 249 -0.74 9.75 -4.25
N ALA A 250 -2.02 9.67 -3.87
CA ALA A 250 -2.78 10.83 -3.40
C ALA A 250 -2.22 11.38 -2.08
N VAL A 251 -1.83 10.52 -1.14
CA VAL A 251 -1.17 10.90 0.11
C VAL A 251 0.16 11.59 -0.16
N VAL A 252 1.02 11.02 -1.02
CA VAL A 252 2.30 11.63 -1.39
C VAL A 252 2.11 12.94 -2.15
N ALA A 253 1.17 13.00 -3.10
CA ALA A 253 0.86 14.22 -3.85
C ALA A 253 0.34 15.35 -2.96
N SER A 254 -0.34 15.03 -1.85
CA SER A 254 -0.76 16.01 -0.85
C SER A 254 0.39 16.46 0.11
N GLY A 255 1.63 16.00 -0.12
CA GLY A 255 2.79 16.26 0.72
C GLY A 255 2.87 15.38 1.97
N GLY A 256 2.16 14.26 1.99
CA GLY A 256 2.27 13.24 3.03
C GLY A 256 3.56 12.43 2.90
N ARG A 257 4.13 12.02 4.05
CA ARG A 257 5.32 11.18 4.13
C ARG A 257 4.91 9.73 4.33
N PHE A 258 5.56 8.83 3.61
CA PHE A 258 5.19 7.42 3.63
C PHE A 258 6.39 6.55 4.07
N ARG A 259 6.14 5.56 4.94
CA ARG A 259 7.14 4.59 5.38
C ARG A 259 6.83 3.20 4.83
N HIS A 260 7.79 2.57 4.15
CA HIS A 260 7.70 1.18 3.72
C HIS A 260 8.50 0.28 4.68
N SER A 261 7.81 -0.28 5.71
CA SER A 261 8.48 -0.90 6.85
C SER A 261 8.55 -2.42 6.75
N TYR A 262 9.76 -2.98 6.83
CA TYR A 262 9.97 -4.43 6.97
C TYR A 262 9.50 -5.00 8.32
N ARG A 263 9.19 -4.16 9.31
CA ARG A 263 8.71 -4.60 10.62
C ARG A 263 7.21 -4.83 10.62
N VAL A 264 6.46 -4.07 9.84
CA VAL A 264 5.02 -4.23 9.64
C VAL A 264 4.81 -5.35 8.63
N ARG A 265 4.27 -6.50 9.05
CA ARG A 265 4.26 -7.71 8.21
C ARG A 265 2.89 -8.37 8.18
N VAL A 266 2.50 -8.80 6.99
CA VAL A 266 1.37 -9.72 6.77
C VAL A 266 1.81 -10.88 5.91
N ARG A 267 1.17 -12.04 6.11
CA ARG A 267 1.24 -13.18 5.21
C ARG A 267 -0.03 -13.24 4.39
N THR A 268 0.08 -13.57 3.13
CA THR A 268 -1.07 -13.72 2.24
C THR A 268 -0.99 -15.02 1.48
N SER A 269 -2.15 -15.50 1.05
CA SER A 269 -2.27 -16.72 0.24
C SER A 269 -1.58 -16.55 -1.12
N ALA A 270 -0.89 -17.61 -1.59
CA ALA A 270 -0.34 -17.70 -2.94
C ALA A 270 -1.33 -18.28 -3.96
N ARG A 271 -2.64 -18.17 -3.73
CA ARG A 271 -3.64 -18.66 -4.67
C ARG A 271 -3.51 -18.00 -6.04
N VAL A 272 -3.66 -18.81 -7.10
CA VAL A 272 -3.53 -18.35 -8.50
C VAL A 272 -4.86 -17.79 -9.03
N LEU A 273 -5.99 -18.09 -8.36
CA LEU A 273 -7.31 -17.56 -8.69
C LEU A 273 -7.63 -16.40 -7.75
N GLY A 274 -7.30 -15.18 -8.19
CA GLY A 274 -7.65 -13.94 -7.50
C GLY A 274 -9.08 -13.50 -7.78
N ARG A 275 -9.65 -12.69 -6.87
CA ARG A 275 -10.97 -12.06 -7.03
C ARG A 275 -10.88 -10.60 -7.46
N ALA A 276 -9.69 -10.00 -7.35
CA ALA A 276 -9.38 -8.65 -7.82
C ALA A 276 -8.48 -8.71 -9.05
N GLU A 277 -8.83 -8.02 -10.11
CA GLU A 277 -8.00 -7.86 -11.31
C GLU A 277 -6.73 -7.07 -10.98
N GLY A 278 -5.58 -7.47 -11.55
CA GLY A 278 -4.29 -6.79 -11.35
C GLY A 278 -3.60 -7.09 -10.02
N GLY A 279 -4.15 -7.99 -9.19
CA GLY A 279 -3.58 -8.39 -7.90
C GLY A 279 -2.42 -9.40 -7.99
N LEU A 280 -1.92 -9.85 -6.83
CA LEU A 280 -0.84 -10.84 -6.72
C LEU A 280 -1.16 -12.14 -7.46
N ALA A 281 -2.40 -12.59 -7.44
CA ALA A 281 -2.84 -13.80 -8.13
C ALA A 281 -2.64 -13.70 -9.65
N ASP A 282 -2.95 -12.55 -10.25
CA ASP A 282 -2.75 -12.32 -11.69
C ASP A 282 -1.25 -12.24 -12.04
N ALA A 283 -0.44 -11.64 -11.17
CA ALA A 283 1.01 -11.63 -11.31
C ALA A 283 1.57 -13.06 -11.28
N LEU A 284 1.18 -13.88 -10.30
CA LEU A 284 1.59 -15.28 -10.19
C LEU A 284 1.14 -16.10 -11.40
N LYS A 285 -0.09 -15.90 -11.87
CA LYS A 285 -0.62 -16.56 -13.08
C LYS A 285 0.18 -16.17 -14.34
N SER A 286 0.47 -14.88 -14.52
CA SER A 286 1.29 -14.39 -15.63
C SER A 286 2.70 -14.98 -15.61
N TRP A 287 3.30 -15.07 -14.42
CA TRP A 287 4.64 -15.68 -14.27
C TRP A 287 4.61 -17.19 -14.50
N HIS A 288 3.55 -17.88 -14.10
CA HIS A 288 3.38 -19.30 -14.38
C HIS A 288 3.36 -19.58 -15.88
N VAL A 289 2.54 -18.85 -16.64
CA VAL A 289 2.49 -18.94 -18.11
C VAL A 289 3.85 -18.65 -18.76
N LYS A 290 4.59 -17.65 -18.26
CA LYS A 290 5.92 -17.32 -18.77
C LYS A 290 6.96 -18.40 -18.44
N ALA A 291 6.91 -18.95 -17.22
CA ALA A 291 7.80 -20.00 -16.79
C ALA A 291 7.60 -21.30 -17.60
N ASP A 292 6.35 -21.71 -17.84
CA ASP A 292 6.01 -22.90 -18.61
C ASP A 292 6.39 -22.75 -20.10
N ALA A 293 6.27 -21.55 -20.65
CA ALA A 293 6.66 -21.26 -22.03
C ALA A 293 8.17 -21.03 -22.20
N ALA A 294 8.98 -21.15 -21.13
CA ALA A 294 10.42 -20.82 -21.11
C ALA A 294 10.72 -19.43 -21.68
N ARG A 295 9.77 -18.48 -21.59
CA ARG A 295 9.92 -17.12 -22.09
C ARG A 295 10.65 -16.24 -21.10
N PRO A 296 11.62 -15.42 -21.53
CA PRO A 296 12.29 -14.48 -20.64
C PRO A 296 11.29 -13.48 -20.06
N VAL A 297 11.38 -13.23 -18.75
CA VAL A 297 10.67 -12.12 -18.14
C VAL A 297 11.47 -10.85 -18.40
N VAL A 298 10.85 -9.90 -19.08
CA VAL A 298 11.47 -8.60 -19.39
C VAL A 298 10.94 -7.52 -18.45
N VAL A 299 11.84 -6.65 -18.02
CA VAL A 299 11.59 -5.52 -17.11
C VAL A 299 12.23 -4.25 -17.66
N GLU A 300 12.02 -3.11 -17.01
CA GLU A 300 12.75 -1.87 -17.30
C GLU A 300 14.27 -2.14 -17.20
N SER A 301 15.03 -1.75 -18.23
CA SER A 301 16.48 -1.96 -18.22
C SER A 301 17.18 -1.19 -17.11
N ALA A 302 18.33 -1.69 -16.66
CA ALA A 302 19.12 -1.03 -15.61
C ALA A 302 19.55 0.40 -16.01
N GLU A 303 19.82 0.63 -17.29
CA GLU A 303 20.17 1.94 -17.83
C GLU A 303 19.02 2.94 -17.72
N HIS A 304 17.81 2.50 -18.10
CA HIS A 304 16.63 3.36 -18.03
C HIS A 304 16.22 3.62 -16.59
N ALA A 305 16.25 2.61 -15.73
CA ALA A 305 15.97 2.74 -14.30
C ALA A 305 16.93 3.73 -13.60
N ASP A 306 18.25 3.62 -13.93
CA ASP A 306 19.28 4.52 -13.41
C ASP A 306 19.01 5.98 -13.83
N GLU A 307 18.68 6.23 -15.10
CA GLU A 307 18.37 7.59 -15.56
C GLU A 307 17.07 8.13 -14.96
N ARG A 308 16.01 7.31 -14.88
CA ARG A 308 14.73 7.71 -14.25
C ARG A 308 14.94 8.09 -12.78
N LEU A 309 15.65 7.27 -12.02
CA LEU A 309 15.89 7.50 -10.59
C LEU A 309 16.85 8.67 -10.35
N ARG A 310 17.81 8.90 -11.25
CA ARG A 310 18.66 10.10 -11.21
C ARG A 310 17.85 11.37 -11.45
N ARG A 311 16.90 11.32 -12.42
CA ARG A 311 15.97 12.44 -12.65
C ARG A 311 15.08 12.70 -11.44
N LEU A 312 14.63 11.65 -10.76
CA LEU A 312 13.92 11.76 -9.48
C LEU A 312 14.78 12.50 -8.44
N GLY A 313 16.03 12.09 -8.26
CA GLY A 313 16.95 12.74 -7.31
C GLY A 313 17.20 14.21 -7.64
N ARG A 314 17.36 14.55 -8.92
CA ARG A 314 17.47 15.97 -9.36
C ARG A 314 16.19 16.75 -9.08
N TRP A 315 15.02 16.14 -9.31
CA TRP A 315 13.75 16.78 -8.96
C TRP A 315 13.67 17.09 -7.47
N CYS A 316 13.91 16.10 -6.61
CA CYS A 316 13.88 16.27 -5.15
C CYS A 316 14.88 17.35 -4.67
N ALA A 317 16.08 17.38 -5.25
CA ALA A 317 17.09 18.37 -4.91
C ALA A 317 16.71 19.81 -5.32
N ASN A 318 16.06 19.97 -6.49
CA ASN A 318 15.67 21.29 -7.01
C ASN A 318 14.32 21.78 -6.47
N PHE A 319 13.44 20.88 -6.07
CA PHE A 319 12.07 21.16 -5.62
C PHE A 319 11.74 20.40 -4.32
N PRO A 320 12.44 20.71 -3.21
CA PRO A 320 12.33 19.90 -1.97
C PRO A 320 10.94 19.89 -1.33
N ASN A 321 10.10 20.88 -1.64
CA ASN A 321 8.73 21.01 -1.12
C ASN A 321 7.63 20.65 -2.16
N THR A 322 8.04 20.13 -3.32
CA THR A 322 7.10 19.78 -4.40
C THR A 322 7.15 18.28 -4.64
N PRO A 323 6.01 17.57 -4.52
CA PRO A 323 5.95 16.14 -4.81
C PRO A 323 6.48 15.83 -6.21
N PRO A 324 7.27 14.75 -6.37
CA PRO A 324 7.77 14.37 -7.69
C PRO A 324 6.64 13.91 -8.62
N PRO A 325 6.80 14.11 -9.94
CA PRO A 325 5.87 13.54 -10.91
C PRO A 325 5.77 12.02 -10.78
N LEU A 326 4.56 11.47 -10.90
CA LEU A 326 4.28 10.04 -10.76
C LEU A 326 5.18 9.18 -11.69
N ALA A 327 5.42 9.65 -12.91
CA ALA A 327 6.27 8.97 -13.89
C ALA A 327 7.75 8.78 -13.42
N LEU A 328 8.20 9.53 -12.41
CA LEU A 328 9.52 9.37 -11.80
C LEU A 328 9.47 8.43 -10.59
N LEU A 329 8.34 8.41 -9.87
CA LEU A 329 8.14 7.59 -8.67
C LEU A 329 7.85 6.13 -9.01
N ALA A 330 6.90 5.91 -9.90
CA ALA A 330 6.42 4.57 -10.22
C ALA A 330 7.45 3.76 -11.01
N THR A 331 7.64 2.49 -10.62
CA THR A 331 8.27 1.50 -11.51
C THR A 331 7.27 1.16 -12.60
N PRO A 332 7.64 1.26 -13.90
CA PRO A 332 6.71 0.94 -14.97
C PRO A 332 6.21 -0.51 -14.87
N GLU A 333 4.92 -0.73 -15.01
CA GLU A 333 4.31 -2.08 -15.06
C GLU A 333 4.77 -2.86 -16.30
N ALA A 334 4.94 -2.16 -17.41
CA ALA A 334 5.55 -2.68 -18.63
C ALA A 334 6.78 -1.84 -18.98
N PRO A 335 7.88 -2.49 -19.42
CA PRO A 335 9.08 -1.75 -19.80
C PRO A 335 8.78 -0.79 -20.97
N PRO A 336 9.29 0.45 -20.93
CA PRO A 336 9.13 1.38 -22.04
C PRO A 336 9.74 0.82 -23.35
N ARG A 337 9.18 1.19 -24.48
CA ARG A 337 9.68 0.74 -25.79
C ARG A 337 11.17 1.05 -25.94
N GLY A 338 11.97 0.05 -26.32
CA GLY A 338 13.42 0.16 -26.50
C GLY A 338 14.22 0.19 -25.18
N HIS A 339 13.58 0.06 -24.03
CA HIS A 339 14.21 0.10 -22.69
C HIS A 339 13.92 -1.15 -21.85
N SER A 340 13.69 -2.28 -22.50
CA SER A 340 13.47 -3.57 -21.86
C SER A 340 14.74 -4.41 -21.84
N ALA A 341 14.92 -5.19 -20.79
CA ALA A 341 15.98 -6.20 -20.69
C ALA A 341 15.49 -7.41 -19.90
N GLU A 342 16.20 -8.53 -19.98
CA GLU A 342 15.90 -9.73 -19.22
C GLU A 342 16.06 -9.45 -17.72
N LEU A 343 15.12 -9.98 -16.89
CA LEU A 343 15.07 -9.73 -15.46
C LEU A 343 16.39 -10.10 -14.75
N ARG A 344 16.98 -11.25 -15.03
CA ARG A 344 18.24 -11.71 -14.40
C ARG A 344 19.40 -10.76 -14.73
N GLU A 345 19.59 -10.48 -16.01
CA GLU A 345 20.63 -9.56 -16.47
C GLU A 345 20.47 -8.18 -15.85
N THR A 346 19.22 -7.70 -15.76
CA THR A 346 18.93 -6.40 -15.17
C THR A 346 19.27 -6.37 -13.68
N VAL A 347 18.97 -7.43 -12.92
CA VAL A 347 19.33 -7.51 -11.50
C VAL A 347 20.84 -7.40 -11.31
N ASP A 348 21.61 -8.10 -12.10
CA ASP A 348 23.07 -8.09 -11.99
C ASP A 348 23.65 -6.71 -12.35
N LYS A 349 23.20 -6.10 -13.43
CA LYS A 349 23.59 -4.73 -13.81
C LYS A 349 23.20 -3.67 -12.77
N LEU A 350 22.01 -3.79 -12.14
CA LEU A 350 21.59 -2.90 -11.08
C LEU A 350 22.52 -3.02 -9.86
N ARG A 351 22.91 -4.23 -9.46
CA ARG A 351 23.83 -4.48 -8.36
C ARG A 351 25.21 -3.85 -8.60
N GLU A 352 25.76 -4.00 -9.81
CA GLU A 352 27.00 -3.37 -10.20
C GLU A 352 26.92 -1.82 -10.10
N ARG A 353 25.83 -1.23 -10.59
CA ARG A 353 25.60 0.21 -10.49
C ARG A 353 25.47 0.70 -9.06
N ILE A 354 24.70 -0.01 -8.23
CA ILE A 354 24.54 0.28 -6.81
C ILE A 354 25.89 0.26 -6.10
N TYR A 355 26.70 -0.77 -6.36
CA TYR A 355 28.05 -0.87 -5.81
C TYR A 355 28.91 0.35 -6.18
N ALA A 356 28.90 0.73 -7.45
CA ALA A 356 29.62 1.91 -7.92
C ALA A 356 29.10 3.23 -7.34
N LEU A 357 27.79 3.34 -7.06
CA LEU A 357 27.17 4.55 -6.52
C LEU A 357 27.42 4.75 -5.01
N ARG A 358 27.55 3.66 -4.24
CA ARG A 358 27.70 3.73 -2.78
C ARG A 358 28.91 4.58 -2.33
N SER A 359 30.00 4.57 -3.10
CA SER A 359 31.23 5.31 -2.81
C SER A 359 31.24 6.76 -3.33
N VAL A 360 30.17 7.18 -4.05
CA VAL A 360 30.10 8.49 -4.70
C VAL A 360 29.21 9.43 -3.88
N PRO A 361 29.64 10.67 -3.58
CA PRO A 361 28.81 11.68 -2.91
C PRO A 361 27.53 12.00 -3.71
N LEU A 362 26.44 12.34 -3.01
CA LEU A 362 25.13 12.56 -3.63
C LEU A 362 25.17 13.61 -4.75
N HIS A 363 25.82 14.74 -4.53
CA HIS A 363 25.92 15.81 -5.54
C HIS A 363 26.61 15.34 -6.82
N GLU A 364 27.63 14.48 -6.72
CA GLU A 364 28.29 13.88 -7.89
C GLU A 364 27.41 12.83 -8.60
N ARG A 365 26.62 12.02 -7.81
CA ARG A 365 25.66 11.08 -8.40
C ARG A 365 24.63 11.80 -9.27
N LEU A 366 24.15 12.96 -8.82
CA LEU A 366 23.16 13.77 -9.52
C LEU A 366 23.76 14.51 -10.74
N ALA A 367 25.03 14.89 -10.66
CA ALA A 367 25.73 15.62 -11.72
C ALA A 367 26.10 14.74 -12.93
N ARG A 368 26.31 13.43 -12.76
CA ARG A 368 26.72 12.52 -13.85
C ARG A 368 25.69 12.50 -14.97
N ALA A 369 26.07 12.99 -16.16
CA ALA A 369 25.30 12.79 -17.37
C ALA A 369 25.32 11.32 -17.77
N ALA A 370 24.22 10.82 -18.35
CA ALA A 370 24.21 9.49 -18.96
C ALA A 370 25.29 9.44 -20.05
N LYS A 371 26.33 8.64 -19.85
CA LYS A 371 27.29 8.37 -20.92
C LYS A 371 26.58 7.51 -21.97
N GLY A 372 26.21 8.11 -23.07
CA GLY A 372 25.79 7.46 -24.29
C GLY A 372 24.30 7.13 -24.41
N THR A 373 23.46 8.09 -24.73
CA THR A 373 22.31 7.90 -25.61
C THR A 373 22.10 9.19 -26.38
N GLY A 374 21.96 9.04 -27.71
CA GLY A 374 21.83 10.13 -28.68
C GLY A 374 20.70 11.11 -28.32
N ARG A 375 20.88 12.28 -28.82
CA ARG A 375 20.05 13.47 -28.88
C ARG A 375 18.54 13.16 -28.68
N TYR A 376 18.00 13.52 -27.50
CA TYR A 376 16.58 13.77 -27.36
C TYR A 376 16.34 15.28 -27.45
N SER A 377 15.61 15.64 -28.53
CA SER A 377 15.02 16.94 -28.77
C SER A 377 14.31 17.46 -27.52
N SER A 378 14.59 18.70 -27.16
CA SER A 378 13.89 19.48 -26.16
C SER A 378 12.42 19.68 -26.58
N ALA A 379 11.54 18.73 -26.26
CA ALA A 379 10.12 19.01 -26.28
C ALA A 379 9.80 19.93 -25.10
N ARG A 380 9.59 21.21 -25.40
CA ARG A 380 9.00 22.19 -24.48
C ARG A 380 7.66 21.62 -24.01
N LEU A 381 7.56 21.34 -22.72
CA LEU A 381 6.27 21.16 -22.04
C LEU A 381 5.55 22.51 -22.09
N THR A 382 4.66 22.69 -23.05
CA THR A 382 3.70 23.77 -23.05
C THR A 382 2.64 23.42 -22.01
N ILE A 383 2.67 24.14 -20.90
CA ILE A 383 1.56 24.13 -19.93
C ILE A 383 0.42 24.89 -20.59
N ASN A 384 -0.57 24.17 -21.09
CA ASN A 384 -1.86 24.77 -21.45
C ASN A 384 -2.56 25.17 -20.16
N GLN A 385 -2.55 26.45 -19.87
CA GLN A 385 -3.55 27.07 -18.99
C GLN A 385 -4.90 26.88 -19.70
N CYS A 386 -5.80 26.11 -19.09
CA CYS A 386 -7.22 26.19 -19.38
C CYS A 386 -7.77 27.35 -18.56
N ASP A 387 -7.98 28.48 -19.21
CA ASP A 387 -8.88 29.56 -18.76
C ASP A 387 -10.31 29.13 -19.08
N SER A 388 -11.23 29.50 -18.17
CA SER A 388 -12.68 29.54 -18.09
C SER A 388 -13.39 28.31 -17.62
#